data_bef2a5d0cae0ad8c0155f045a64f42ed
#
_entry.id   bef2a5d0cae0ad8c0155f045a64f42ed
#
_cell.length_a   1.000
_cell.length_b   1.000
_cell.length_c   1.000
_cell.angle_alpha   90.00
_cell.angle_beta   90.00
_cell.angle_gamma   90.00
#
_symmetry.space_group_name_H-M   'P 1'
#
loop_
_entity.id
_entity.type
_entity.pdbx_description
1 polymer ?
#
loop_
_entity_poly.entity_id
_entity_poly.type
_entity_poly.pdbx_seq_one_letter_code
_entity_poly.pdbx_strand_id
1 'polypeptide(L)'
;MRTEERDKEFSLNYEERTQLGQKMVPSVSFPTDKLNFYIVHTDRLDVAYSYETPIGFRITAPVGGPWIVRENDFSATTARHLKWLDNGRGTRMAGYEFLGLLREVL
;
A
#
# COMPACT_ATOMS: atom_id res chain seq x y z
N MET A 1 18.10 9.66 -14.37
CA MET A 1 16.89 8.89 -14.57
C MET A 1 15.67 9.67 -14.15
N ARG A 2 14.61 9.49 -14.89
CA ARG A 2 13.41 10.21 -14.58
C ARG A 2 12.69 9.58 -13.39
N THR A 3 12.03 10.43 -12.61
CA THR A 3 11.29 10.03 -11.44
C THR A 3 10.23 8.98 -11.77
N GLU A 4 9.59 9.08 -12.93
CA GLU A 4 8.55 8.15 -13.36
C GLU A 4 9.02 6.70 -13.38
N GLU A 5 10.22 6.42 -13.84
CA GLU A 5 10.74 5.07 -13.89
C GLU A 5 11.04 4.54 -12.50
N ARG A 6 11.53 5.40 -11.61
CA ARG A 6 11.74 5.02 -10.22
C ARG A 6 10.42 4.71 -9.53
N ASP A 7 9.41 5.51 -9.80
CA ASP A 7 8.09 5.30 -9.22
C ASP A 7 7.51 3.95 -9.65
N LYS A 8 7.77 3.54 -10.89
CA LYS A 8 7.33 2.24 -11.37
C LYS A 8 8.02 1.08 -10.67
N GLU A 9 9.26 1.27 -10.22
CA GLU A 9 9.98 0.24 -9.47
C GLU A 9 9.47 0.07 -8.05
N PHE A 10 9.08 1.18 -7.41
CA PHE A 10 8.80 1.20 -5.97
C PHE A 10 7.34 1.44 -5.61
N SER A 11 6.49 1.62 -6.59
CA SER A 11 5.05 1.84 -6.38
C SER A 11 4.26 1.19 -7.50
N LEU A 12 2.95 1.18 -7.37
CA LEU A 12 2.09 0.76 -8.46
C LEU A 12 2.07 1.85 -9.53
N ASN A 13 2.14 1.46 -10.79
CA ASN A 13 2.08 2.42 -11.88
C ASN A 13 0.63 2.89 -12.11
N TYR A 14 0.46 3.87 -13.00
CA TYR A 14 -0.86 4.44 -13.28
C TYR A 14 -1.87 3.40 -13.74
N GLU A 15 -1.47 2.50 -14.63
CA GLU A 15 -2.37 1.46 -15.14
C GLU A 15 -2.81 0.50 -14.04
N GLU A 16 -1.89 0.06 -13.22
CA GLU A 16 -2.20 -0.83 -12.12
C GLU A 16 -3.17 -0.17 -11.14
N ARG A 17 -2.94 1.10 -10.79
CA ARG A 17 -3.85 1.83 -9.90
C ARG A 17 -5.23 2.02 -10.52
N THR A 18 -5.27 2.29 -11.83
CA THR A 18 -6.54 2.44 -12.53
C THR A 18 -7.31 1.13 -12.56
N GLN A 19 -6.64 0.02 -12.83
CA GLN A 19 -7.28 -1.29 -12.84
C GLN A 19 -7.83 -1.65 -11.47
N LEU A 20 -7.09 -1.35 -10.41
CA LEU A 20 -7.59 -1.57 -9.06
C LEU A 20 -8.85 -0.75 -8.82
N GLY A 21 -8.84 0.52 -9.19
CA GLY A 21 -10.01 1.38 -9.02
C GLY A 21 -11.22 0.91 -9.78
N GLN A 22 -11.03 0.34 -10.98
CA GLN A 22 -12.14 -0.16 -11.80
C GLN A 22 -12.78 -1.41 -11.24
N LYS A 23 -12.04 -2.20 -10.48
CA LYS A 23 -12.55 -3.46 -9.94
C LYS A 23 -13.30 -3.31 -8.63
N MET A 24 -13.38 -2.10 -8.11
CA MET A 24 -13.80 -1.89 -6.74
C MET A 24 -14.87 -0.84 -6.57
N VAL A 25 -15.78 -1.09 -5.63
CA VAL A 25 -16.80 -0.14 -5.21
C VAL A 25 -17.06 -0.34 -3.73
N PRO A 26 -16.84 0.63 -2.88
CA PRO A 26 -16.07 1.85 -3.07
C PRO A 26 -14.60 1.53 -3.19
N SER A 27 -13.87 2.30 -3.94
CA SER A 27 -12.50 1.95 -4.26
C SER A 27 -11.46 2.49 -3.29
N VAL A 28 -11.74 3.59 -2.59
CA VAL A 28 -10.72 4.24 -1.75
C VAL A 28 -11.34 4.74 -0.45
N SER A 29 -10.61 4.59 0.65
CA SER A 29 -10.95 5.22 1.91
C SER A 29 -9.75 5.98 2.46
N PHE A 30 -10.04 7.00 3.29
CA PHE A 30 -9.02 7.84 3.90
C PHE A 30 -9.12 7.66 5.42
N PRO A 31 -8.18 6.90 6.03
CA PRO A 31 -8.24 6.63 7.48
C PRO A 31 -8.07 7.86 8.36
N THR A 32 -7.46 8.93 7.80
CA THR A 32 -7.24 10.19 8.50
C THR A 32 -7.84 11.32 7.69
N ASP A 33 -7.77 12.54 8.21
CA ASP A 33 -8.20 13.73 7.47
C ASP A 33 -7.18 14.17 6.41
N LYS A 34 -6.07 13.46 6.28
CA LYS A 34 -5.03 13.76 5.29
C LYS A 34 -5.21 12.92 4.05
N LEU A 35 -5.18 13.55 2.89
CA LEU A 35 -5.38 12.87 1.62
C LEU A 35 -4.17 12.09 1.14
N ASN A 36 -3.02 12.28 1.77
CA ASN A 36 -1.79 11.58 1.41
C ASN A 36 -1.65 10.19 2.05
N PHE A 37 -2.63 9.78 2.84
CA PHE A 37 -2.71 8.42 3.39
C PHE A 37 -4.08 7.85 3.06
N TYR A 38 -4.11 6.83 2.22
CA TYR A 38 -5.37 6.24 1.77
C TYR A 38 -5.23 4.74 1.56
N ILE A 39 -6.37 4.07 1.57
CA ILE A 39 -6.45 2.63 1.38
C ILE A 39 -7.30 2.36 0.15
N VAL A 40 -6.75 1.60 -0.79
CA VAL A 40 -7.43 1.13 -1.98
C VAL A 40 -7.99 -0.26 -1.67
N HIS A 41 -9.29 -0.43 -1.85
CA HIS A 41 -9.99 -1.69 -1.55
C HIS A 41 -10.22 -2.47 -2.82
N THR A 42 -9.79 -3.72 -2.82
CA THR A 42 -10.12 -4.66 -3.90
C THR A 42 -11.06 -5.73 -3.36
N ASP A 43 -11.53 -6.60 -4.22
CA ASP A 43 -12.38 -7.71 -3.82
C ASP A 43 -11.66 -8.74 -2.95
N ARG A 44 -10.33 -8.76 -2.95
CA ARG A 44 -9.53 -9.74 -2.19
C ARG A 44 -8.47 -9.16 -1.28
N LEU A 45 -8.13 -7.89 -1.45
CA LEU A 45 -7.13 -7.27 -0.58
C LEU A 45 -7.33 -5.77 -0.47
N ASP A 46 -6.75 -5.20 0.59
CA ASP A 46 -6.64 -3.76 0.78
C ASP A 46 -5.18 -3.37 0.64
N VAL A 47 -4.91 -2.27 -0.03
CA VAL A 47 -3.55 -1.74 -0.19
C VAL A 47 -3.50 -0.32 0.37
N ALA A 48 -2.63 -0.11 1.34
CA ALA A 48 -2.45 1.20 1.96
C ALA A 48 -1.31 1.95 1.28
N TYR A 49 -1.55 3.22 0.99
CA TYR A 49 -0.60 4.10 0.33
C TYR A 49 -0.24 5.27 1.21
N SER A 50 1.04 5.63 1.19
CA SER A 50 1.53 6.91 1.68
C SER A 50 1.98 7.69 0.46
N TYR A 51 1.29 8.80 0.19
CA TYR A 51 1.43 9.50 -1.10
C TYR A 51 1.09 8.52 -2.23
N GLU A 52 2.01 8.22 -3.12
CA GLU A 52 1.77 7.28 -4.22
C GLU A 52 2.48 5.95 -4.00
N THR A 53 3.06 5.73 -2.83
CA THR A 53 3.84 4.54 -2.54
C THR A 53 3.04 3.56 -1.69
N PRO A 54 2.90 2.29 -2.12
CA PRO A 54 2.26 1.30 -1.29
C PRO A 54 3.15 0.97 -0.09
N ILE A 55 2.57 1.05 1.11
CA ILE A 55 3.30 0.84 2.36
C ILE A 55 2.80 -0.35 3.15
N GLY A 56 1.63 -0.88 2.83
CA GLY A 56 1.08 -2.06 3.48
C GLY A 56 -0.03 -2.66 2.65
N PHE A 57 -0.29 -3.93 2.87
CA PHE A 57 -1.47 -4.58 2.29
C PHE A 57 -1.95 -5.68 3.22
N ARG A 58 -3.21 -6.05 3.07
CA ARG A 58 -3.77 -7.20 3.77
C ARG A 58 -4.71 -7.93 2.84
N ILE A 59 -4.76 -9.24 3.00
CA ILE A 59 -5.72 -10.06 2.28
C ILE A 59 -7.03 -10.01 3.06
N THR A 60 -8.13 -9.77 2.36
CA THR A 60 -9.45 -9.65 2.98
C THR A 60 -10.38 -10.79 2.63
N ALA A 61 -10.09 -11.53 1.56
CA ALA A 61 -10.89 -12.66 1.11
C ALA A 61 -10.01 -13.69 0.42
N PRO A 62 -10.35 -14.98 0.48
CA PRO A 62 -11.49 -15.58 1.21
C PRO A 62 -11.34 -15.56 2.73
N VAL A 63 -10.11 -15.45 3.24
CA VAL A 63 -9.84 -15.38 4.67
C VAL A 63 -9.02 -14.13 4.96
N GLY A 64 -9.52 -13.30 5.86
CA GLY A 64 -8.81 -12.07 6.23
C GLY A 64 -7.51 -12.35 6.96
N GLY A 65 -6.52 -11.50 6.74
CA GLY A 65 -5.21 -11.60 7.37
C GLY A 65 -4.75 -10.27 7.95
N PRO A 66 -3.59 -10.26 8.61
CA PRO A 66 -3.04 -9.02 9.17
C PRO A 66 -2.45 -8.14 8.08
N TRP A 67 -2.23 -6.88 8.43
CA TRP A 67 -1.47 -5.99 7.55
C TRP A 67 -0.04 -6.49 7.40
N ILE A 68 0.42 -6.58 6.17
CA ILE A 68 1.82 -6.82 5.84
C ILE A 68 2.39 -5.45 5.50
N VAL A 69 3.41 -5.02 6.23
CA VAL A 69 3.89 -3.65 6.22
C VAL A 69 5.37 -3.63 5.84
N ARG A 70 5.75 -2.67 5.03
CA ARG A 70 7.14 -2.53 4.61
C ARG A 70 7.92 -1.65 5.57
N GLU A 71 9.25 -1.78 5.55
CA GLU A 71 10.14 -0.92 6.31
C GLU A 71 10.03 0.52 5.79
N ASN A 72 10.28 1.48 6.70
CA ASN A 72 10.24 2.89 6.35
C ASN A 72 11.56 3.34 5.73
N ASP A 73 11.57 3.53 4.43
CA ASP A 73 12.71 4.08 3.70
C ASP A 73 12.47 5.53 3.27
N PHE A 74 11.50 6.20 3.87
CA PHE A 74 11.01 7.48 3.35
C PHE A 74 11.14 8.60 4.37
N SER A 75 10.03 9.02 4.96
CA SER A 75 9.96 10.25 5.74
C SER A 75 9.28 10.02 7.10
N ALA A 76 9.35 11.03 7.95
CA ALA A 76 8.63 11.00 9.23
C ALA A 76 7.12 10.92 9.01
N THR A 77 6.60 11.52 7.94
CA THR A 77 5.17 11.42 7.62
C THR A 77 4.79 9.97 7.28
N THR A 78 5.61 9.30 6.46
CA THR A 78 5.39 7.89 6.15
C THR A 78 5.51 7.02 7.41
N ALA A 79 6.40 7.36 8.33
CA ALA A 79 6.51 6.64 9.60
C ALA A 79 5.19 6.66 10.38
N ARG A 80 4.49 7.79 10.38
CA ARG A 80 3.18 7.89 11.03
C ARG A 80 2.14 7.01 10.35
N HIS A 81 2.15 6.99 9.02
CA HIS A 81 1.23 6.15 8.26
C HIS A 81 1.47 4.67 8.54
N LEU A 82 2.72 4.25 8.56
CA LEU A 82 3.09 2.87 8.88
C LEU A 82 2.65 2.49 10.30
N LYS A 83 2.86 3.39 11.24
CA LYS A 83 2.45 3.17 12.62
C LYS A 83 0.93 3.01 12.74
N TRP A 84 0.18 3.71 11.93
CA TRP A 84 -1.28 3.55 11.90
C TRP A 84 -1.65 2.12 11.51
N LEU A 85 -0.91 1.52 10.58
CA LEU A 85 -1.21 0.16 10.10
C LEU A 85 -0.87 -0.92 11.13
N ASP A 86 0.25 -0.80 11.83
CA ASP A 86 0.74 -1.86 12.72
C ASP A 86 0.86 -1.45 14.18
N ASN A 87 0.43 -0.25 14.54
CA ASN A 87 0.57 0.31 15.90
C ASN A 87 2.02 0.34 16.40
N GLY A 88 2.98 0.40 15.46
CA GLY A 88 4.39 0.35 15.81
C GLY A 88 4.87 -1.02 16.24
N ARG A 89 4.05 -2.05 16.05
CA ARG A 89 4.38 -3.44 16.38
C ARG A 89 4.45 -4.26 15.11
N GLY A 90 4.95 -5.41 15.19
CA GLY A 90 4.98 -6.32 14.06
C GLY A 90 6.24 -6.21 13.24
N THR A 91 6.44 -7.21 12.44
CA THR A 91 7.60 -7.34 11.58
C THR A 91 7.33 -6.61 10.27
N ARG A 92 8.22 -5.71 9.92
CA ARG A 92 8.15 -4.99 8.65
C ARG A 92 9.09 -5.62 7.65
N MET A 93 8.64 -5.68 6.41
CA MET A 93 9.36 -6.34 5.33
C MET A 93 10.20 -5.33 4.56
N ALA A 94 11.38 -5.73 4.09
CA ALA A 94 12.19 -4.88 3.22
C ALA A 94 11.40 -4.49 1.98
N GLY A 95 11.61 -3.26 1.50
CA GLY A 95 10.81 -2.70 0.41
C GLY A 95 10.74 -3.57 -0.83
N TYR A 96 11.86 -4.15 -1.26
CA TYR A 96 11.87 -4.96 -2.46
C TYR A 96 11.11 -6.28 -2.27
N GLU A 97 11.19 -6.88 -1.10
CA GLU A 97 10.43 -8.09 -0.78
C GLU A 97 8.94 -7.79 -0.73
N PHE A 98 8.59 -6.69 -0.10
CA PHE A 98 7.22 -6.24 0.02
C PHE A 98 6.58 -6.03 -1.36
N LEU A 99 7.25 -5.31 -2.24
CA LEU A 99 6.73 -5.04 -3.58
C LEU A 99 6.61 -6.31 -4.41
N GLY A 100 7.57 -7.22 -4.28
CA GLY A 100 7.51 -8.50 -4.95
C GLY A 100 6.28 -9.32 -4.53
N LEU A 101 6.05 -9.38 -3.22
CA LEU A 101 4.91 -10.10 -2.68
C LEU A 101 3.59 -9.43 -3.08
N LEU A 102 3.52 -8.10 -3.02
CA LEU A 102 2.33 -7.37 -3.41
C LEU A 102 1.96 -7.65 -4.88
N ARG A 103 2.94 -7.65 -5.77
CA ARG A 103 2.71 -7.94 -7.19
C ARG A 103 2.20 -9.35 -7.42
N GLU A 104 2.64 -10.30 -6.63
CA GLU A 104 2.14 -11.68 -6.73
C GLU A 104 0.66 -11.79 -6.39
N VAL A 105 0.18 -10.99 -5.43
CA VAL A 105 -1.21 -11.11 -4.97
C VAL A 105 -2.16 -10.15 -5.71
N LEU A 106 -1.62 -9.23 -6.49
CA LEU A 106 -2.44 -8.40 -7.33
C LEU A 106 -2.92 -9.20 -8.53
#